data_09874c5c469cb53cf82e2e5ad343aea3
#
_entry.id   09874c5c469cb53cf82e2e5ad343aea3
#
_cell.length_a   1.000
_cell.length_b   1.000
_cell.length_c   1.000
_cell.angle_alpha   90.00
_cell.angle_beta   90.00
_cell.angle_gamma   90.00
#
_symmetry.space_group_name_H-M   'P 1'
#
loop_
_entity.id
_entity.type
_entity.pdbx_description
1 polymer ?
#
loop_
_entity_poly.entity_id
_entity_poly.type
_entity_poly.pdbx_seq_one_letter_code
_entity_poly.pdbx_strand_id
1 'polypeptide(L)'
;TRTVDGVDAPHSSIFELAGHVGTVLQDPDGQFIGLTVGEDIAFALENSCTPQDAMHEITRRAAELVGIENHLDYAPHELSGGQKQRVSLAGVMVDEVKILLFDEPLANLVPATGKQAIELIDTIQQRTDTTVLIIEHRLEDVLWRSVDRIVLVNEGRILADLRPDELLSGALVAENGIRDPLYVTAMRYAGIDITPAKHPAHVDSVVLDDADTEKLRAWFRAEPLPAAKPAPT
;
A
#
# COMPACT_ATOMS: atom_id res chain seq x y z
N THR A 1 -27.78 -3.01 -0.42
CA THR A 1 -27.23 -2.87 -1.78
C THR A 1 -25.74 -2.78 -1.69
N ARG A 2 -25.02 -3.54 -2.50
CA ARG A 2 -23.56 -3.46 -2.63
C ARG A 2 -23.27 -2.94 -4.03
N THR A 3 -22.84 -1.70 -4.13
CA THR A 3 -22.51 -1.07 -5.42
C THR A 3 -21.03 -0.73 -5.49
N VAL A 4 -20.45 -0.88 -6.67
CA VAL A 4 -19.06 -0.52 -6.99
C VAL A 4 -19.13 0.43 -8.19
N ASP A 5 -18.73 1.65 -8.03
CA ASP A 5 -18.82 2.72 -9.04
C ASP A 5 -20.22 2.80 -9.70
N GLY A 6 -21.28 2.67 -8.87
CA GLY A 6 -22.68 2.67 -9.33
C GLY A 6 -23.21 1.33 -9.88
N VAL A 7 -22.35 0.35 -10.09
CA VAL A 7 -22.70 -1.00 -10.58
C VAL A 7 -23.17 -1.87 -9.43
N ASP A 8 -24.27 -2.60 -9.57
CA ASP A 8 -24.80 -3.52 -8.56
C ASP A 8 -23.98 -4.81 -8.50
N ALA A 9 -22.95 -4.84 -7.68
CA ALA A 9 -21.95 -5.90 -7.62
C ALA A 9 -22.53 -7.33 -7.46
N PRO A 10 -23.58 -7.60 -6.63
CA PRO A 10 -24.18 -8.92 -6.51
C PRO A 10 -24.84 -9.47 -7.79
N HIS A 11 -25.24 -8.60 -8.71
CA HIS A 11 -25.98 -8.97 -9.92
C HIS A 11 -25.19 -8.72 -11.20
N SER A 12 -23.98 -8.21 -11.11
CA SER A 12 -23.09 -7.95 -12.25
C SER A 12 -22.12 -9.09 -12.49
N SER A 13 -21.69 -9.25 -13.72
CA SER A 13 -20.65 -10.20 -14.07
C SER A 13 -19.27 -9.72 -13.60
N ILE A 14 -18.32 -10.64 -13.44
CA ILE A 14 -16.92 -10.30 -13.13
C ILE A 14 -16.30 -9.45 -14.24
N PHE A 15 -16.69 -9.66 -15.50
CA PHE A 15 -16.21 -8.87 -16.64
C PHE A 15 -16.69 -7.41 -16.60
N GLU A 16 -17.92 -7.19 -16.14
CA GLU A 16 -18.44 -5.84 -15.94
C GLU A 16 -17.71 -5.11 -14.81
N LEU A 17 -17.49 -5.82 -13.68
CA LEU A 17 -16.76 -5.26 -12.54
C LEU A 17 -15.28 -5.01 -12.85
N ALA A 18 -14.65 -5.83 -13.69
CA ALA A 18 -13.25 -5.68 -14.09
C ALA A 18 -12.98 -4.34 -14.82
N GLY A 19 -13.98 -3.78 -15.51
CA GLY A 19 -13.88 -2.44 -16.11
C GLY A 19 -13.89 -1.29 -15.09
N HIS A 20 -14.19 -1.55 -13.82
CA HIS A 20 -14.25 -0.55 -12.75
C HIS A 20 -13.17 -0.74 -11.68
N VAL A 21 -12.73 -1.98 -11.46
CA VAL A 21 -11.81 -2.35 -10.37
C VAL A 21 -10.62 -3.11 -10.91
N GLY A 22 -9.44 -2.57 -10.71
CA GLY A 22 -8.19 -3.28 -10.91
C GLY A 22 -7.68 -3.86 -9.59
N THR A 23 -7.18 -5.09 -9.61
CA THR A 23 -6.70 -5.78 -8.42
C THR A 23 -5.26 -6.21 -8.59
N VAL A 24 -4.40 -5.83 -7.64
CA VAL A 24 -3.03 -6.33 -7.51
C VAL A 24 -2.98 -7.29 -6.33
N LEU A 25 -2.69 -8.56 -6.58
CA LEU A 25 -2.69 -9.61 -5.57
C LEU A 25 -1.35 -9.65 -4.81
N GLN A 26 -1.36 -10.31 -3.65
CA GLN A 26 -0.21 -10.52 -2.77
C GLN A 26 0.97 -11.21 -3.47
N ASP A 27 0.69 -12.22 -4.31
CA ASP A 27 1.69 -12.96 -5.08
C ASP A 27 1.63 -12.55 -6.56
N PRO A 28 2.54 -11.67 -7.02
CA PRO A 28 2.58 -11.27 -8.42
C PRO A 28 2.97 -12.42 -9.36
N ASP A 29 3.72 -13.43 -8.89
CA ASP A 29 4.14 -14.56 -9.75
C ASP A 29 2.95 -15.37 -10.27
N GLY A 30 1.89 -15.47 -9.49
CA GLY A 30 0.65 -16.14 -9.90
C GLY A 30 -0.20 -15.35 -10.90
N GLN A 31 0.12 -14.08 -11.15
CA GLN A 31 -0.63 -13.22 -12.07
C GLN A 31 -0.02 -13.14 -13.49
N PHE A 32 1.28 -13.47 -13.66
CA PHE A 32 1.92 -13.38 -14.96
C PHE A 32 1.42 -14.42 -15.95
N ILE A 33 1.03 -13.96 -17.13
CA ILE A 33 0.51 -14.75 -18.26
C ILE A 33 1.42 -14.57 -19.47
N GLY A 34 1.98 -13.38 -19.69
CA GLY A 34 2.87 -13.05 -20.77
C GLY A 34 4.23 -13.77 -20.70
N LEU A 35 4.84 -14.03 -21.83
CA LEU A 35 6.23 -14.53 -21.92
C LEU A 35 7.23 -13.42 -21.63
N THR A 36 6.84 -12.19 -21.94
CA THR A 36 7.61 -10.97 -21.64
C THR A 36 6.79 -10.02 -20.78
N VAL A 37 7.47 -9.09 -20.14
CA VAL A 37 6.84 -8.00 -19.36
C VAL A 37 5.89 -7.18 -20.23
N GLY A 38 6.29 -6.87 -21.47
CA GLY A 38 5.46 -6.11 -22.40
C GLY A 38 4.15 -6.84 -22.75
N GLU A 39 4.25 -8.15 -23.01
CA GLU A 39 3.05 -8.99 -23.27
C GLU A 39 2.14 -9.08 -22.06
N ASP A 40 2.72 -9.18 -20.86
CA ASP A 40 1.93 -9.26 -19.63
C ASP A 40 1.15 -7.97 -19.37
N ILE A 41 1.80 -6.81 -19.53
CA ILE A 41 1.14 -5.50 -19.40
C ILE A 41 0.07 -5.32 -20.48
N ALA A 42 0.30 -5.78 -21.72
CA ALA A 42 -0.61 -5.66 -22.84
C ALA A 42 -1.83 -6.61 -22.77
N PHE A 43 -1.80 -7.62 -21.92
CA PHE A 43 -2.77 -8.71 -21.89
C PHE A 43 -4.24 -8.24 -21.82
N ALA A 44 -4.54 -7.25 -20.97
CA ALA A 44 -5.89 -6.71 -20.85
C ALA A 44 -6.31 -5.96 -22.13
N LEU A 45 -5.39 -5.28 -22.80
CA LEU A 45 -5.63 -4.56 -24.05
C LEU A 45 -5.89 -5.53 -25.21
N GLU A 46 -5.21 -6.69 -25.23
CA GLU A 46 -5.48 -7.75 -26.20
C GLU A 46 -6.89 -8.29 -26.04
N ASN A 47 -7.31 -8.57 -24.80
CA ASN A 47 -8.67 -9.03 -24.50
C ASN A 47 -9.75 -8.02 -24.91
N SER A 48 -9.44 -6.74 -24.89
CA SER A 48 -10.31 -5.62 -25.31
C SER A 48 -10.23 -5.37 -26.82
N CYS A 49 -9.48 -6.17 -27.59
CA CYS A 49 -9.26 -6.00 -29.01
C CYS A 49 -8.71 -4.62 -29.38
N THR A 50 -7.85 -4.04 -28.56
CA THR A 50 -7.21 -2.75 -28.81
C THR A 50 -6.31 -2.84 -30.04
N PRO A 51 -6.34 -1.87 -30.99
CA PRO A 51 -5.46 -1.86 -32.14
C PRO A 51 -3.97 -1.91 -31.73
N GLN A 52 -3.14 -2.65 -32.48
CA GLN A 52 -1.77 -2.95 -32.11
C GLN A 52 -0.92 -1.69 -31.85
N ASP A 53 -1.03 -0.68 -32.71
CA ASP A 53 -0.28 0.58 -32.55
C ASP A 53 -0.66 1.30 -31.24
N ALA A 54 -1.95 1.33 -30.90
CA ALA A 54 -2.44 1.92 -29.65
C ALA A 54 -2.00 1.09 -28.45
N MET A 55 -2.04 -0.23 -28.56
CA MET A 55 -1.62 -1.15 -27.52
C MET A 55 -0.14 -0.95 -27.14
N HIS A 56 0.78 -0.85 -28.12
CA HIS A 56 2.18 -0.55 -27.87
C HIS A 56 2.38 0.78 -27.12
N GLU A 57 1.67 1.82 -27.53
CA GLU A 57 1.80 3.13 -26.90
C GLU A 57 1.24 3.14 -25.46
N ILE A 58 0.08 2.50 -25.21
CA ILE A 58 -0.52 2.39 -23.86
C ILE A 58 0.40 1.56 -22.95
N THR A 59 0.89 0.42 -23.41
CA THR A 59 1.82 -0.44 -22.67
C THR A 59 3.08 0.32 -22.27
N ARG A 60 3.70 1.06 -23.20
CA ARG A 60 4.88 1.86 -22.95
C ARG A 60 4.61 2.94 -21.89
N ARG A 61 3.51 3.67 -22.00
CA ARG A 61 3.12 4.70 -21.01
C ARG A 61 2.87 4.11 -19.62
N ALA A 62 2.20 2.97 -19.54
CA ALA A 62 1.98 2.28 -18.27
C ALA A 62 3.31 1.84 -17.65
N ALA A 63 4.22 1.29 -18.44
CA ALA A 63 5.57 0.90 -17.99
C ALA A 63 6.39 2.10 -17.50
N GLU A 64 6.35 3.24 -18.21
CA GLU A 64 7.01 4.49 -17.81
C GLU A 64 6.45 5.03 -16.48
N LEU A 65 5.13 4.96 -16.28
CA LEU A 65 4.47 5.44 -15.06
C LEU A 65 4.98 4.71 -13.81
N VAL A 66 5.25 3.41 -13.93
CA VAL A 66 5.74 2.58 -12.84
C VAL A 66 7.27 2.40 -12.83
N GLY A 67 7.99 2.94 -13.84
CA GLY A 67 9.45 2.87 -13.95
C GLY A 67 9.98 1.47 -14.27
N ILE A 68 9.34 0.77 -15.24
CA ILE A 68 9.75 -0.57 -15.73
C ILE A 68 9.97 -0.61 -17.24
N GLU A 69 9.96 0.54 -17.90
CA GLU A 69 10.05 0.69 -19.35
C GLU A 69 11.29 0.03 -19.99
N ASN A 70 12.38 -0.10 -19.25
CA ASN A 70 13.61 -0.73 -19.72
C ASN A 70 13.61 -2.26 -19.62
N HIS A 71 12.49 -2.85 -19.17
CA HIS A 71 12.38 -4.29 -18.93
C HIS A 71 11.27 -4.95 -19.76
N LEU A 72 10.69 -4.25 -20.72
CA LEU A 72 9.55 -4.75 -21.51
C LEU A 72 9.83 -6.07 -22.23
N ASP A 73 11.08 -6.28 -22.67
CA ASP A 73 11.53 -7.49 -23.37
C ASP A 73 12.02 -8.61 -22.43
N TYR A 74 12.05 -8.36 -21.11
CA TYR A 74 12.50 -9.35 -20.13
C TYR A 74 11.40 -10.36 -19.83
N ALA A 75 11.80 -11.59 -19.52
CA ALA A 75 10.87 -12.58 -19.00
C ALA A 75 10.54 -12.28 -17.52
N PRO A 76 9.29 -12.48 -17.06
CA PRO A 76 8.89 -12.18 -15.68
C PRO A 76 9.76 -12.84 -14.59
N HIS A 77 10.32 -14.02 -14.87
CA HIS A 77 11.18 -14.73 -13.92
C HIS A 77 12.57 -14.09 -13.72
N GLU A 78 13.00 -13.19 -14.61
CA GLU A 78 14.26 -12.45 -14.50
C GLU A 78 14.15 -11.23 -13.60
N LEU A 79 12.93 -10.87 -13.18
CA LEU A 79 12.65 -9.68 -12.40
C LEU A 79 12.80 -9.92 -10.89
N SER A 80 13.24 -8.87 -10.18
CA SER A 80 13.13 -8.82 -8.71
C SER A 80 11.67 -8.69 -8.26
N GLY A 81 11.37 -9.02 -6.99
CA GLY A 81 10.01 -8.91 -6.45
C GLY A 81 9.40 -7.51 -6.60
N GLY A 82 10.18 -6.46 -6.38
CA GLY A 82 9.70 -5.08 -6.58
C GLY A 82 9.45 -4.73 -8.05
N GLN A 83 10.23 -5.28 -8.99
CA GLN A 83 9.98 -5.12 -10.42
C GLN A 83 8.72 -5.88 -10.84
N LYS A 84 8.52 -7.10 -10.36
CA LYS A 84 7.30 -7.90 -10.59
C LYS A 84 6.05 -7.15 -10.15
N GLN A 85 6.08 -6.56 -8.96
CA GLN A 85 4.97 -5.75 -8.46
C GLN A 85 4.68 -4.53 -9.36
N ARG A 86 5.72 -3.87 -9.89
CA ARG A 86 5.56 -2.77 -10.85
C ARG A 86 4.91 -3.23 -12.15
N VAL A 87 5.27 -4.42 -12.65
CA VAL A 87 4.63 -5.02 -13.84
C VAL A 87 3.15 -5.29 -13.58
N SER A 88 2.81 -5.97 -12.48
CA SER A 88 1.40 -6.22 -12.11
C SER A 88 0.60 -4.91 -12.00
N LEU A 89 1.20 -3.87 -11.43
CA LEU A 89 0.58 -2.55 -11.34
C LEU A 89 0.38 -1.92 -12.73
N ALA A 90 1.37 -1.99 -13.62
CA ALA A 90 1.24 -1.49 -14.99
C ALA A 90 0.12 -2.22 -15.75
N GLY A 91 0.02 -3.55 -15.61
CA GLY A 91 -1.01 -4.37 -16.24
C GLY A 91 -2.43 -4.00 -15.80
N VAL A 92 -2.60 -3.55 -14.55
CA VAL A 92 -3.89 -3.07 -14.05
C VAL A 92 -4.19 -1.63 -14.50
N MET A 93 -3.14 -0.82 -14.72
CA MET A 93 -3.28 0.59 -15.08
C MET A 93 -3.71 0.83 -16.54
N VAL A 94 -3.48 -0.14 -17.44
CA VAL A 94 -3.85 -0.01 -18.86
C VAL A 94 -5.37 0.04 -19.09
N ASP A 95 -6.18 -0.44 -18.14
CA ASP A 95 -7.65 -0.47 -18.23
C ASP A 95 -8.32 0.83 -17.73
N GLU A 96 -7.57 1.85 -17.32
CA GLU A 96 -8.09 3.12 -16.79
C GLU A 96 -9.19 2.96 -15.74
N VAL A 97 -9.02 1.98 -14.83
CA VAL A 97 -10.00 1.67 -13.79
C VAL A 97 -10.22 2.81 -12.79
N LYS A 98 -11.41 2.85 -12.17
CA LYS A 98 -11.77 3.86 -11.16
C LYS A 98 -11.29 3.52 -9.75
N ILE A 99 -11.11 2.24 -9.49
CA ILE A 99 -10.74 1.71 -8.17
C ILE A 99 -9.56 0.77 -8.33
N LEU A 100 -8.52 0.97 -7.53
CA LEU A 100 -7.39 0.07 -7.39
C LEU A 100 -7.44 -0.63 -6.04
N LEU A 101 -7.48 -1.94 -6.06
CA LEU A 101 -7.45 -2.79 -4.88
C LEU A 101 -6.08 -3.48 -4.77
N PHE A 102 -5.41 -3.28 -3.66
CA PHE A 102 -4.14 -3.93 -3.34
C PHE A 102 -4.36 -4.91 -2.18
N ASP A 103 -4.03 -6.18 -2.42
CA ASP A 103 -4.12 -7.22 -1.41
C ASP A 103 -2.71 -7.57 -0.92
N GLU A 104 -2.38 -7.12 0.29
CA GLU A 104 -1.07 -7.24 0.95
C GLU A 104 0.14 -6.91 0.04
N PRO A 105 0.17 -5.73 -0.60
CA PRO A 105 1.21 -5.41 -1.59
C PRO A 105 2.63 -5.36 -1.02
N LEU A 106 2.77 -5.37 0.30
CA LEU A 106 4.06 -5.28 0.99
C LEU A 106 4.59 -6.63 1.48
N ALA A 107 3.82 -7.73 1.38
CA ALA A 107 4.11 -9.01 2.01
C ALA A 107 5.49 -9.58 1.65
N ASN A 108 5.90 -9.50 0.39
CA ASN A 108 7.14 -10.08 -0.13
C ASN A 108 8.26 -9.03 -0.32
N LEU A 109 8.09 -7.82 0.22
CA LEU A 109 9.04 -6.73 0.05
C LEU A 109 9.86 -6.47 1.32
N VAL A 110 11.15 -6.18 1.12
CA VAL A 110 11.98 -5.63 2.20
C VAL A 110 11.52 -4.20 2.53
N PRO A 111 11.71 -3.70 3.77
CA PRO A 111 11.15 -2.40 4.19
C PRO A 111 11.44 -1.22 3.26
N ALA A 112 12.66 -1.13 2.73
CA ALA A 112 13.04 -0.05 1.80
C ALA A 112 12.23 -0.09 0.49
N THR A 113 12.03 -1.29 -0.08
CA THR A 113 11.23 -1.49 -1.28
C THR A 113 9.74 -1.30 -1.00
N GLY A 114 9.28 -1.68 0.21
CA GLY A 114 7.90 -1.45 0.65
C GLY A 114 7.53 0.04 0.64
N LYS A 115 8.40 0.89 1.18
CA LYS A 115 8.20 2.36 1.12
C LYS A 115 8.12 2.88 -0.31
N GLN A 116 9.00 2.42 -1.20
CA GLN A 116 8.98 2.79 -2.62
C GLN A 116 7.67 2.35 -3.30
N ALA A 117 7.12 1.18 -2.93
CA ALA A 117 5.86 0.71 -3.44
C ALA A 117 4.69 1.63 -3.02
N ILE A 118 4.64 2.03 -1.75
CA ILE A 118 3.62 2.98 -1.26
C ILE A 118 3.78 4.36 -1.93
N GLU A 119 5.01 4.84 -2.13
CA GLU A 119 5.28 6.08 -2.87
C GLU A 119 4.79 6.03 -4.31
N LEU A 120 4.97 4.89 -4.97
CA LEU A 120 4.49 4.68 -6.33
C LEU A 120 2.95 4.67 -6.37
N ILE A 121 2.29 3.95 -5.45
CA ILE A 121 0.83 3.91 -5.33
C ILE A 121 0.26 5.32 -5.11
N ASP A 122 0.84 6.09 -4.19
CA ASP A 122 0.47 7.49 -3.92
C ASP A 122 0.64 8.36 -5.18
N THR A 123 1.76 8.23 -5.89
CA THR A 123 2.02 8.97 -7.14
C THR A 123 0.97 8.65 -8.22
N ILE A 124 0.57 7.38 -8.34
CA ILE A 124 -0.45 6.96 -9.30
C ILE A 124 -1.79 7.55 -8.91
N GLN A 125 -2.19 7.42 -7.65
CA GLN A 125 -3.45 7.97 -7.16
C GLN A 125 -3.56 9.48 -7.46
N GLN A 126 -2.50 10.23 -7.21
CA GLN A 126 -2.48 11.68 -7.49
C GLN A 126 -2.56 12.03 -8.98
N ARG A 127 -2.05 11.17 -9.86
CA ARG A 127 -2.04 11.41 -11.32
C ARG A 127 -3.31 10.96 -12.03
N THR A 128 -4.00 9.96 -11.49
CA THR A 128 -5.12 9.29 -12.16
C THR A 128 -6.48 9.57 -11.52
N ASP A 129 -6.53 10.26 -10.39
CA ASP A 129 -7.75 10.49 -9.59
C ASP A 129 -8.52 9.19 -9.27
N THR A 130 -7.76 8.12 -9.05
CA THR A 130 -8.28 6.77 -8.78
C THR A 130 -8.47 6.57 -7.29
N THR A 131 -9.55 5.91 -6.89
CA THR A 131 -9.72 5.48 -5.49
C THR A 131 -8.83 4.28 -5.21
N VAL A 132 -7.98 4.38 -4.20
CA VAL A 132 -7.05 3.31 -3.80
C VAL A 132 -7.51 2.67 -2.50
N LEU A 133 -7.64 1.35 -2.48
CA LEU A 133 -7.85 0.54 -1.29
C LEU A 133 -6.66 -0.40 -1.10
N ILE A 134 -6.05 -0.36 0.09
CA ILE A 134 -4.92 -1.23 0.44
C ILE A 134 -5.34 -2.10 1.61
N ILE A 135 -5.34 -3.42 1.45
CA ILE A 135 -5.49 -4.38 2.53
C ILE A 135 -4.10 -4.67 3.05
N GLU A 136 -3.81 -4.31 4.28
CA GLU A 136 -2.48 -4.46 4.89
C GLU A 136 -2.57 -4.55 6.41
N HIS A 137 -1.61 -5.26 7.00
CA HIS A 137 -1.44 -5.33 8.46
C HIS A 137 -0.19 -4.54 8.93
N ARG A 138 0.66 -4.10 8.01
CA ARG A 138 1.88 -3.30 8.26
C ARG A 138 1.54 -1.80 8.24
N LEU A 139 0.79 -1.36 9.24
CA LEU A 139 0.21 -0.01 9.31
C LEU A 139 1.27 1.10 9.17
N GLU A 140 2.46 0.95 9.80
CA GLU A 140 3.55 1.92 9.73
C GLU A 140 4.05 2.16 8.30
N ASP A 141 4.11 1.10 7.48
CA ASP A 141 4.59 1.20 6.12
C ASP A 141 3.57 1.91 5.22
N VAL A 142 2.28 1.63 5.41
CA VAL A 142 1.20 2.30 4.66
C VAL A 142 1.12 3.79 5.05
N LEU A 143 1.23 4.10 6.33
CA LEU A 143 1.23 5.47 6.85
C LEU A 143 2.50 6.28 6.50
N TRP A 144 3.41 5.71 5.71
CA TRP A 144 4.51 6.45 5.08
C TRP A 144 4.02 7.53 4.09
N ARG A 145 2.78 7.39 3.62
CA ARG A 145 2.07 8.41 2.84
C ARG A 145 0.73 8.75 3.48
N SER A 146 0.15 9.86 3.08
CA SER A 146 -1.15 10.29 3.59
C SER A 146 -2.23 9.28 3.25
N VAL A 147 -3.03 8.92 4.25
CA VAL A 147 -4.17 8.02 4.13
C VAL A 147 -5.41 8.76 4.62
N ASP A 148 -6.48 8.75 3.85
CA ASP A 148 -7.72 9.46 4.21
C ASP A 148 -8.47 8.76 5.33
N ARG A 149 -8.55 7.42 5.26
CA ARG A 149 -9.34 6.59 6.19
C ARG A 149 -8.69 5.23 6.41
N ILE A 150 -8.90 4.70 7.60
CA ILE A 150 -8.54 3.33 7.96
C ILE A 150 -9.79 2.60 8.41
N VAL A 151 -10.07 1.48 7.73
CA VAL A 151 -11.17 0.57 8.10
C VAL A 151 -10.56 -0.63 8.80
N LEU A 152 -10.81 -0.76 10.09
CA LEU A 152 -10.37 -1.90 10.90
C LEU A 152 -11.38 -3.03 10.80
N VAL A 153 -10.95 -4.16 10.27
CA VAL A 153 -11.79 -5.36 10.12
C VAL A 153 -11.24 -6.49 10.99
N ASN A 154 -12.07 -7.09 11.81
CA ASN A 154 -11.72 -8.30 12.56
C ASN A 154 -12.93 -9.21 12.69
N GLU A 155 -12.73 -10.53 12.63
CA GLU A 155 -13.77 -11.57 12.73
C GLU A 155 -14.99 -11.31 11.81
N GLY A 156 -14.74 -10.81 10.60
CA GLY A 156 -15.80 -10.52 9.62
C GLY A 156 -16.65 -9.28 9.94
N ARG A 157 -16.21 -8.43 10.85
CA ARG A 157 -16.90 -7.19 11.24
C ARG A 157 -16.01 -5.98 11.07
N ILE A 158 -16.62 -4.86 10.70
CA ILE A 158 -15.96 -3.55 10.74
C ILE A 158 -16.02 -3.07 12.19
N LEU A 159 -14.87 -2.92 12.82
CA LEU A 159 -14.73 -2.44 14.19
C LEU A 159 -14.56 -0.92 14.24
N ALA A 160 -13.91 -0.34 13.23
CA ALA A 160 -13.73 1.09 13.11
C ALA A 160 -13.66 1.49 11.64
N ASP A 161 -14.06 2.73 11.37
CA ASP A 161 -13.90 3.43 10.10
C ASP A 161 -13.57 4.89 10.45
N LEU A 162 -12.29 5.19 10.61
CA LEU A 162 -11.77 6.40 11.23
C LEU A 162 -10.67 7.05 10.39
N ARG A 163 -10.37 8.30 10.67
CA ARG A 163 -9.14 8.94 10.20
C ARG A 163 -7.92 8.36 10.94
N PRO A 164 -6.72 8.34 10.34
CA PRO A 164 -5.53 7.80 10.98
C PRO A 164 -5.24 8.40 12.36
N ASP A 165 -5.36 9.72 12.52
CA ASP A 165 -5.14 10.40 13.81
C ASP A 165 -6.09 9.90 14.91
N GLU A 166 -7.35 9.67 14.57
CA GLU A 166 -8.37 9.19 15.50
C GLU A 166 -8.11 7.73 15.90
N LEU A 167 -7.78 6.87 14.92
CA LEU A 167 -7.51 5.46 15.17
C LEU A 167 -6.26 5.27 16.05
N LEU A 168 -5.17 5.96 15.74
CA LEU A 168 -3.89 5.84 16.46
C LEU A 168 -3.92 6.47 17.86
N SER A 169 -4.88 7.35 18.12
CA SER A 169 -5.10 7.90 19.46
C SER A 169 -5.78 6.91 20.41
N GLY A 170 -6.49 5.91 19.88
CA GLY A 170 -7.14 4.86 20.65
C GLY A 170 -6.25 3.64 20.91
N ALA A 171 -6.84 2.62 21.52
CA ALA A 171 -6.21 1.33 21.79
C ALA A 171 -6.61 0.23 20.79
N LEU A 172 -7.58 0.51 19.89
CA LEU A 172 -8.20 -0.47 18.99
C LEU A 172 -7.18 -1.24 18.13
N VAL A 173 -6.13 -0.58 17.65
CA VAL A 173 -5.08 -1.19 16.83
C VAL A 173 -4.38 -2.31 17.62
N ALA A 174 -3.90 -1.98 18.82
CA ALA A 174 -3.20 -2.93 19.70
C ALA A 174 -4.11 -4.02 20.24
N GLU A 175 -5.35 -3.69 20.60
CA GLU A 175 -6.36 -4.65 21.09
C GLU A 175 -6.73 -5.70 20.04
N ASN A 176 -6.58 -5.39 18.76
CA ASN A 176 -6.86 -6.30 17.66
C ASN A 176 -5.59 -6.95 17.05
N GLY A 177 -4.46 -6.91 17.76
CA GLY A 177 -3.23 -7.61 17.39
C GLY A 177 -2.47 -6.95 16.23
N ILE A 178 -2.86 -5.75 15.82
CA ILE A 178 -2.13 -4.97 14.83
C ILE A 178 -1.07 -4.14 15.57
N ARG A 179 0.11 -4.09 15.02
CA ARG A 179 1.21 -3.32 15.60
C ARG A 179 1.03 -1.84 15.35
N ASP A 180 1.07 -1.05 16.42
CA ASP A 180 1.21 0.40 16.31
C ASP A 180 2.51 0.78 15.57
N PRO A 181 2.56 1.90 14.84
CA PRO A 181 3.81 2.48 14.38
C PRO A 181 4.82 2.64 15.51
N LEU A 182 6.12 2.45 15.22
CA LEU A 182 7.17 2.43 16.24
C LEU A 182 7.22 3.72 17.07
N TYR A 183 7.02 4.87 16.43
CA TYR A 183 6.99 6.17 17.14
C TYR A 183 5.79 6.29 18.07
N VAL A 184 4.61 5.77 17.68
CA VAL A 184 3.40 5.72 18.52
C VAL A 184 3.66 4.81 19.73
N THR A 185 4.25 3.64 19.48
CA THR A 185 4.66 2.71 20.55
C THR A 185 5.63 3.38 21.55
N ALA A 186 6.64 4.10 21.06
CA ALA A 186 7.57 4.84 21.92
C ALA A 186 6.87 5.93 22.76
N MET A 187 5.94 6.66 22.18
CA MET A 187 5.13 7.65 22.88
C MET A 187 4.30 7.01 24.01
N ARG A 188 3.66 5.85 23.75
CA ARG A 188 2.90 5.10 24.76
C ARG A 188 3.79 4.63 25.91
N TYR A 189 4.96 4.08 25.62
CA TYR A 189 5.91 3.66 26.66
C TYR A 189 6.46 4.82 27.48
N ALA A 190 6.62 5.98 26.90
CA ALA A 190 6.99 7.20 27.61
C ALA A 190 5.85 7.80 28.45
N GLY A 191 4.67 7.24 28.43
CA GLY A 191 3.49 7.74 29.16
C GLY A 191 2.93 9.04 28.57
N ILE A 192 3.07 9.24 27.27
CA ILE A 192 2.47 10.36 26.54
C ILE A 192 1.02 10.02 26.20
N ASP A 193 0.13 10.93 26.51
CA ASP A 193 -1.27 10.83 26.11
C ASP A 193 -1.41 11.19 24.63
N ILE A 194 -1.78 10.21 23.80
CA ILE A 194 -1.87 10.36 22.34
C ILE A 194 -3.31 10.78 22.00
N THR A 195 -3.43 11.98 21.49
CA THR A 195 -4.71 12.57 21.06
C THR A 195 -4.66 12.93 19.57
N PRO A 196 -5.80 13.04 18.89
CA PRO A 196 -5.84 13.46 17.49
C PRO A 196 -5.18 14.83 17.24
N ALA A 197 -5.19 15.71 18.23
CA ALA A 197 -4.54 17.02 18.16
C ALA A 197 -3.00 16.97 18.09
N LYS A 198 -2.42 15.81 18.42
CA LYS A 198 -0.98 15.56 18.28
C LYS A 198 -0.59 15.01 16.92
N HIS A 199 -1.53 14.83 16.02
CA HIS A 199 -1.35 14.35 14.64
C HIS A 199 -0.49 13.08 14.52
N PRO A 200 -0.88 11.97 15.21
CA PRO A 200 -0.10 10.74 15.22
C PRO A 200 -0.15 9.94 13.90
N ALA A 201 -0.82 10.42 12.86
CA ALA A 201 -0.95 9.72 11.57
C ALA A 201 0.39 9.50 10.87
N HIS A 202 1.35 10.43 11.00
CA HIS A 202 2.67 10.32 10.38
C HIS A 202 3.74 10.86 11.32
N VAL A 203 4.92 10.22 11.34
CA VAL A 203 6.02 10.59 12.25
C VAL A 203 6.42 12.07 12.13
N ASP A 204 6.42 12.64 10.92
CA ASP A 204 6.80 14.02 10.69
C ASP A 204 5.70 15.03 11.07
N SER A 205 4.46 14.57 11.27
CA SER A 205 3.34 15.42 11.67
C SER A 205 3.11 15.46 13.18
N VAL A 206 3.78 14.58 13.95
CA VAL A 206 3.60 14.48 15.39
C VAL A 206 3.97 15.76 16.09
N VAL A 207 3.04 16.30 16.87
CA VAL A 207 3.23 17.50 17.71
C VAL A 207 3.44 17.06 19.16
N LEU A 208 4.63 17.32 19.70
CA LEU A 208 4.98 17.09 21.09
C LEU A 208 5.22 18.45 21.78
N ASP A 209 4.63 18.63 22.94
CA ASP A 209 4.96 19.75 23.79
C ASP A 209 6.27 19.49 24.61
N ASP A 210 6.70 20.48 25.40
CA ASP A 210 7.92 20.37 26.21
C ASP A 210 7.79 19.24 27.24
N ALA A 211 6.63 19.03 27.83
CA ALA A 211 6.39 17.97 28.81
C ALA A 211 6.44 16.58 28.17
N ASP A 212 5.87 16.40 26.99
CA ASP A 212 5.95 15.17 26.22
C ASP A 212 7.39 14.86 25.82
N THR A 213 8.11 15.88 25.35
CA THR A 213 9.53 15.75 24.98
C THR A 213 10.39 15.32 26.16
N GLU A 214 10.16 15.87 27.36
CA GLU A 214 10.89 15.45 28.56
C GLU A 214 10.52 14.02 29.01
N LYS A 215 9.26 13.61 28.90
CA LYS A 215 8.84 12.21 29.14
C LYS A 215 9.57 11.25 28.22
N LEU A 216 9.62 11.55 26.92
CA LEU A 216 10.29 10.71 25.92
C LEU A 216 11.80 10.60 26.19
N ARG A 217 12.44 11.73 26.52
CA ARG A 217 13.86 11.75 26.90
C ARG A 217 14.13 10.96 28.19
N ALA A 218 13.27 11.08 29.19
CA ALA A 218 13.39 10.36 30.45
C ALA A 218 13.24 8.84 30.23
N TRP A 219 12.25 8.43 29.46
CA TRP A 219 12.06 7.02 29.08
C TRP A 219 13.28 6.48 28.33
N PHE A 220 13.76 7.16 27.30
CA PHE A 220 14.92 6.74 26.51
C PHE A 220 16.20 6.59 27.36
N ARG A 221 16.41 7.46 28.36
CA ARG A 221 17.57 7.37 29.27
C ARG A 221 17.43 6.26 30.33
N ALA A 222 16.20 5.91 30.71
CA ALA A 222 15.94 4.86 31.71
C ALA A 222 16.04 3.46 31.13
N GLU A 223 15.80 3.28 29.82
CA GLU A 223 15.95 2.00 29.16
C GLU A 223 17.43 1.60 29.03
N PRO A 224 17.85 0.45 29.56
CA PRO A 224 19.22 -0.01 29.38
C PRO A 224 19.45 -0.33 27.90
N LEU A 225 20.45 0.32 27.30
CA LEU A 225 20.88 -0.04 25.95
C LEU A 225 21.19 -1.55 25.91
N PRO A 226 20.64 -2.32 24.97
CA PRO A 226 20.99 -3.73 24.84
C PRO A 226 22.50 -3.84 24.68
N ALA A 227 23.13 -4.75 25.46
CA ALA A 227 24.57 -4.97 25.38
C ALA A 227 24.94 -5.23 23.91
N ALA A 228 25.93 -4.49 23.40
CA ALA A 228 26.42 -4.67 22.05
C ALA A 228 26.77 -6.14 21.83
N LYS A 229 26.12 -6.80 20.85
CA LYS A 229 26.52 -8.14 20.47
C LYS A 229 27.98 -8.10 20.03
N PRO A 230 28.85 -8.99 20.53
CA PRO A 230 30.23 -9.07 20.05
C PRO A 230 30.20 -9.27 18.53
N ALA A 231 31.11 -8.58 17.83
CA ALA A 231 31.25 -8.73 16.39
C ALA A 231 31.51 -10.23 16.09
N PRO A 232 30.90 -10.81 15.03
CA PRO A 232 31.21 -12.17 14.64
C PRO A 232 32.69 -12.24 14.27
N THR A 233 33.40 -13.18 14.93
CA THR A 233 34.80 -13.52 14.67
C THR A 233 34.92 -14.25 13.36
#